data_04817ebe7d1861172c392abe933cf379
#
_entry.id   04817ebe7d1861172c392abe933cf379
#
_cell.length_a   1.000
_cell.length_b   1.000
_cell.length_c   1.000
_cell.angle_alpha   90.00
_cell.angle_beta   90.00
_cell.angle_gamma   90.00
#
_symmetry.space_group_name_H-M   'P 1'
#
loop_
_entity.id
_entity.type
_entity.pdbx_description
1 polymer ?
#
loop_
_entity_poly.entity_id
_entity_poly.type
_entity_poly.pdbx_seq_one_letter_code
_entity_poly.pdbx_strand_id
1 'polypeptide(L)'
;MNGINLASPHPLQPYWDLTLAAVRADALRIALEWKLFNLLQVPATALAVARQLQLDPANTGYWLEALWSMELLARDDRQPPHYRNTAVASDYLRVEAPDYCGDAWAFRLRGLRHFGSQLGDQVRTGQPGGQAPNVATTIDNWTTAARLQIAQEQRAVTVDMALRLMAQVPEFSAARRMLDLGGGPGLVAIALARDNPTLTGEVFDFAQTVTVAADNIRRAGLEARLDVRGGDLASDPIGEGYDLIWCSSVLHFVPDMAATLAKIHAALRPGGVLVSAHAEIPTDPEQARRVMPYYLSMQMLGRPVTYAGGMSEALQQAGFVSIDSYPEVAFAMTPVSVLVARRSTS
;
A
#
# COMPACT_ATOMS: atom_id res chain seq x y z
N MET A 1 23.35 -0.15 -47.66
CA MET A 1 21.96 -0.64 -47.47
C MET A 1 21.72 -0.68 -45.94
N ASN A 2 20.93 0.28 -45.44
CA ASN A 2 20.54 0.22 -44.02
C ASN A 2 19.58 -0.95 -43.85
N GLY A 3 20.04 -2.02 -43.21
CA GLY A 3 19.20 -3.17 -42.91
C GLY A 3 17.98 -2.74 -42.11
N ILE A 4 16.79 -3.12 -42.57
CA ILE A 4 15.55 -2.91 -41.84
C ILE A 4 15.65 -3.71 -40.51
N ASN A 5 15.64 -3.02 -39.35
CA ASN A 5 15.60 -3.69 -38.07
C ASN A 5 14.15 -4.13 -37.79
N LEU A 6 13.83 -5.37 -38.13
CA LEU A 6 12.51 -5.97 -37.87
C LEU A 6 12.27 -6.33 -36.41
N ALA A 7 13.29 -6.25 -35.57
CA ALA A 7 13.20 -6.56 -34.12
C ALA A 7 12.80 -5.34 -33.25
N SER A 8 12.69 -4.14 -33.83
CA SER A 8 12.26 -2.96 -33.11
C SER A 8 10.79 -3.08 -32.67
N PRO A 9 10.45 -2.81 -31.39
CA PRO A 9 9.06 -2.83 -30.94
C PRO A 9 8.20 -1.84 -31.75
N HIS A 10 6.98 -2.27 -32.07
CA HIS A 10 6.03 -1.38 -32.75
C HIS A 10 5.54 -0.28 -31.78
N PRO A 11 5.29 0.96 -32.20
CA PRO A 11 4.81 2.04 -31.35
C PRO A 11 3.52 1.72 -30.58
N LEU A 12 2.69 0.79 -31.07
CA LEU A 12 1.49 0.31 -30.34
C LEU A 12 1.77 -0.76 -29.30
N GLN A 13 3.01 -1.27 -29.18
CA GLN A 13 3.34 -2.34 -28.23
C GLN A 13 2.93 -2.01 -26.80
N PRO A 14 3.17 -0.81 -26.24
CA PRO A 14 2.74 -0.48 -24.88
C PRO A 14 1.23 -0.61 -24.65
N TYR A 15 0.42 -0.38 -25.69
CA TYR A 15 -1.05 -0.51 -25.60
C TYR A 15 -1.52 -1.96 -25.73
N TRP A 16 -0.85 -2.79 -26.53
CA TRP A 16 -1.08 -4.24 -26.56
C TRP A 16 -0.69 -4.88 -25.23
N ASP A 17 0.39 -4.41 -24.59
CA ASP A 17 0.82 -4.89 -23.28
C ASP A 17 -0.24 -4.67 -22.19
N LEU A 18 -1.04 -3.59 -22.27
CA LEU A 18 -2.19 -3.38 -21.37
C LEU A 18 -3.26 -4.47 -21.56
N THR A 19 -3.50 -4.91 -22.80
CA THR A 19 -4.44 -6.00 -23.09
C THR A 19 -3.93 -7.33 -22.54
N LEU A 20 -2.63 -7.62 -22.74
CA LEU A 20 -1.98 -8.82 -22.20
C LEU A 20 -1.91 -8.81 -20.68
N ALA A 21 -1.77 -7.63 -20.05
CA ALA A 21 -1.76 -7.49 -18.59
C ALA A 21 -3.06 -7.97 -17.94
N ALA A 22 -4.20 -7.84 -18.61
CA ALA A 22 -5.48 -8.35 -18.12
C ALA A 22 -5.45 -9.87 -17.93
N VAL A 23 -4.92 -10.60 -18.93
CA VAL A 23 -4.79 -12.08 -18.87
C VAL A 23 -3.79 -12.51 -17.80
N ARG A 24 -2.65 -11.80 -17.68
CA ARG A 24 -1.65 -12.05 -16.62
C ARG A 24 -2.25 -11.87 -15.24
N ALA A 25 -3.03 -10.79 -15.04
CA ALA A 25 -3.70 -10.53 -13.76
C ALA A 25 -4.71 -11.63 -13.41
N ASP A 26 -5.45 -12.20 -14.40
CA ASP A 26 -6.33 -13.31 -14.15
C ASP A 26 -5.59 -14.62 -13.87
N ALA A 27 -4.47 -14.87 -14.55
CA ALA A 27 -3.63 -16.04 -14.27
C ALA A 27 -3.11 -16.03 -12.82
N LEU A 28 -2.67 -14.86 -12.31
CA LEU A 28 -2.25 -14.70 -10.91
C LEU A 28 -3.45 -14.81 -9.95
N ARG A 29 -4.59 -14.19 -10.28
CA ARG A 29 -5.79 -14.23 -9.45
C ARG A 29 -6.23 -15.68 -9.15
N ILE A 30 -6.33 -16.53 -10.18
CA ILE A 30 -6.70 -17.92 -9.98
C ILE A 30 -5.61 -18.73 -9.27
N ALA A 31 -4.33 -18.39 -9.44
CA ALA A 31 -3.24 -19.02 -8.69
C ALA A 31 -3.35 -18.77 -7.18
N LEU A 32 -3.71 -17.55 -6.78
CA LEU A 32 -3.96 -17.19 -5.38
C LEU A 32 -5.24 -17.87 -4.86
N GLU A 33 -6.34 -17.82 -5.62
CA GLU A 33 -7.63 -18.40 -5.26
C GLU A 33 -7.52 -19.92 -5.02
N TRP A 34 -6.78 -20.63 -5.88
CA TRP A 34 -6.57 -22.08 -5.76
C TRP A 34 -5.35 -22.44 -4.90
N LYS A 35 -4.71 -21.47 -4.26
CA LYS A 35 -3.54 -21.66 -3.37
C LYS A 35 -2.40 -22.43 -4.04
N LEU A 36 -2.17 -22.18 -5.33
CA LEU A 36 -1.12 -22.84 -6.11
C LEU A 36 0.26 -22.74 -5.45
N PHE A 37 0.59 -21.55 -4.92
CA PHE A 37 1.91 -21.30 -4.32
C PHE A 37 2.13 -22.09 -3.03
N ASN A 38 1.07 -22.48 -2.32
CA ASN A 38 1.17 -23.39 -1.18
C ASN A 38 1.53 -24.82 -1.64
N LEU A 39 0.96 -25.25 -2.76
CA LEU A 39 1.22 -26.54 -3.35
C LEU A 39 2.64 -26.65 -3.89
N LEU A 40 3.13 -25.61 -4.55
CA LEU A 40 4.45 -25.55 -5.20
C LEU A 40 5.63 -25.24 -4.25
N GLN A 41 5.45 -25.40 -2.93
CA GLN A 41 6.59 -25.47 -2.00
C GLN A 41 7.51 -26.67 -2.31
N VAL A 42 6.92 -27.74 -2.86
CA VAL A 42 7.66 -28.88 -3.39
C VAL A 42 7.52 -28.87 -4.91
N PRO A 43 8.61 -29.02 -5.66
CA PRO A 43 8.55 -29.05 -7.12
C PRO A 43 7.58 -30.12 -7.64
N ALA A 44 6.68 -29.77 -8.57
CA ALA A 44 5.67 -30.66 -9.10
C ALA A 44 5.50 -30.50 -10.62
N THR A 45 5.13 -31.58 -11.31
CA THR A 45 4.76 -31.53 -12.73
C THR A 45 3.34 -30.96 -12.92
N ALA A 46 3.05 -30.46 -14.11
CA ALA A 46 1.69 -30.00 -14.45
C ALA A 46 0.62 -31.06 -14.19
N LEU A 47 0.91 -32.33 -14.49
CA LEU A 47 0.00 -33.45 -14.22
C LEU A 47 -0.27 -33.64 -12.72
N ALA A 48 0.77 -33.49 -11.88
CA ALA A 48 0.60 -33.60 -10.42
C ALA A 48 -0.25 -32.47 -9.87
N VAL A 49 0.00 -31.22 -10.31
CA VAL A 49 -0.81 -30.05 -9.97
C VAL A 49 -2.26 -30.23 -10.42
N ALA A 50 -2.47 -30.65 -11.67
CA ALA A 50 -3.81 -30.87 -12.22
C ALA A 50 -4.60 -31.90 -11.41
N ARG A 51 -3.99 -33.02 -11.03
CA ARG A 51 -4.63 -34.04 -10.19
C ARG A 51 -5.02 -33.49 -8.82
N GLN A 52 -4.16 -32.73 -8.17
CA GLN A 52 -4.41 -32.21 -6.82
C GLN A 52 -5.48 -31.12 -6.80
N LEU A 53 -5.54 -30.29 -7.84
CA LEU A 53 -6.52 -29.21 -7.97
C LEU A 53 -7.75 -29.61 -8.78
N GLN A 54 -7.83 -30.85 -9.29
CA GLN A 54 -8.92 -31.38 -10.13
C GLN A 54 -9.12 -30.54 -11.41
N LEU A 55 -8.03 -30.22 -12.10
CA LEU A 55 -8.00 -29.41 -13.31
C LEU A 55 -7.69 -30.26 -14.54
N ASP A 56 -7.92 -29.68 -15.74
CA ASP A 56 -7.49 -30.31 -17.00
C ASP A 56 -5.95 -30.28 -17.08
N PRO A 57 -5.27 -31.41 -17.33
CA PRO A 57 -3.83 -31.52 -17.30
C PRO A 57 -3.13 -30.67 -18.37
N ALA A 58 -3.67 -30.56 -19.57
CA ALA A 58 -3.06 -29.82 -20.66
C ALA A 58 -3.14 -28.29 -20.38
N ASN A 59 -4.32 -27.81 -20.01
CA ASN A 59 -4.55 -26.41 -19.69
C ASN A 59 -3.78 -25.99 -18.42
N THR A 60 -3.63 -26.88 -17.44
CA THR A 60 -2.77 -26.64 -16.28
C THR A 60 -1.33 -26.42 -16.70
N GLY A 61 -0.81 -27.22 -17.66
CA GLY A 61 0.54 -26.99 -18.20
C GLY A 61 0.72 -25.61 -18.82
N TYR A 62 -0.20 -25.18 -19.68
CA TYR A 62 -0.16 -23.85 -20.30
C TYR A 62 -0.29 -22.72 -19.28
N TRP A 63 -1.11 -22.87 -18.26
CA TRP A 63 -1.24 -21.89 -17.18
C TRP A 63 0.03 -21.78 -16.34
N LEU A 64 0.68 -22.89 -15.99
CA LEU A 64 1.95 -22.87 -15.27
C LEU A 64 3.07 -22.22 -16.11
N GLU A 65 3.10 -22.43 -17.44
CA GLU A 65 4.00 -21.73 -18.36
C GLU A 65 3.72 -20.21 -18.37
N ALA A 66 2.47 -19.79 -18.33
CA ALA A 66 2.13 -18.37 -18.21
C ALA A 66 2.64 -17.77 -16.91
N LEU A 67 2.50 -18.46 -15.77
CA LEU A 67 3.03 -18.01 -14.47
C LEU A 67 4.55 -18.03 -14.41
N TRP A 68 5.19 -18.99 -15.08
CA TRP A 68 6.63 -19.00 -15.26
C TRP A 68 7.12 -17.81 -16.08
N SER A 69 6.44 -17.47 -17.18
CA SER A 69 6.77 -16.29 -18.00
C SER A 69 6.60 -14.95 -17.25
N MET A 70 5.88 -14.96 -16.14
CA MET A 70 5.70 -13.83 -15.21
C MET A 70 6.72 -13.86 -14.06
N GLU A 71 7.71 -14.76 -14.08
CA GLU A 71 8.71 -14.93 -13.02
C GLU A 71 8.14 -15.27 -11.63
N LEU A 72 6.89 -15.77 -11.58
CA LEU A 72 6.27 -16.26 -10.37
C LEU A 72 6.64 -17.71 -10.06
N LEU A 73 6.89 -18.49 -11.11
CA LEU A 73 7.37 -19.85 -11.01
C LEU A 73 8.74 -19.98 -11.68
N ALA A 74 9.56 -20.90 -11.16
CA ALA A 74 10.73 -21.46 -11.84
C ALA A 74 10.38 -22.87 -12.31
N ARG A 75 11.03 -23.33 -13.39
CA ARG A 75 10.92 -24.70 -13.89
C ARG A 75 12.30 -25.28 -14.16
N ASP A 76 12.43 -26.61 -14.09
CA ASP A 76 13.65 -27.32 -14.46
C ASP A 76 13.60 -27.79 -15.93
N ASP A 77 14.72 -28.35 -16.41
CA ASP A 77 14.89 -28.84 -17.79
C ASP A 77 14.42 -30.29 -18.00
N ARG A 78 13.78 -30.93 -17.01
CA ARG A 78 13.26 -32.29 -17.14
C ARG A 78 12.12 -32.37 -18.15
N GLN A 79 11.83 -33.59 -18.59
CA GLN A 79 10.70 -33.86 -19.46
C GLN A 79 9.80 -34.95 -18.80
N PRO A 80 8.63 -34.60 -18.26
CA PRO A 80 8.04 -33.23 -18.16
C PRO A 80 8.72 -32.37 -17.11
N PRO A 81 8.68 -31.02 -17.26
CA PRO A 81 9.29 -30.09 -16.32
C PRO A 81 8.61 -30.09 -14.95
N HIS A 82 9.37 -29.80 -13.90
CA HIS A 82 8.83 -29.54 -12.57
C HIS A 82 8.83 -28.06 -12.30
N TYR A 83 7.70 -27.55 -11.85
CA TYR A 83 7.52 -26.15 -11.46
C TYR A 83 7.66 -26.01 -9.96
N ARG A 84 8.22 -24.90 -9.54
CA ARG A 84 8.35 -24.49 -8.13
C ARG A 84 8.20 -22.98 -8.00
N ASN A 85 7.88 -22.51 -6.81
CA ASN A 85 7.84 -21.07 -6.54
C ASN A 85 9.20 -20.42 -6.76
N THR A 86 9.20 -19.16 -7.24
CA THR A 86 10.34 -18.27 -7.08
C THR A 86 10.41 -17.75 -5.63
N ALA A 87 11.48 -17.02 -5.27
CA ALA A 87 11.59 -16.38 -3.96
C ALA A 87 10.39 -15.44 -3.70
N VAL A 88 10.07 -14.58 -4.67
CA VAL A 88 8.92 -13.66 -4.57
C VAL A 88 7.61 -14.40 -4.30
N ALA A 89 7.34 -15.48 -5.04
CA ALA A 89 6.12 -16.26 -4.83
C ALA A 89 6.11 -16.97 -3.46
N SER A 90 7.27 -17.46 -3.00
CA SER A 90 7.41 -18.11 -1.70
C SER A 90 7.17 -17.14 -0.53
N ASP A 91 7.71 -15.92 -0.63
CA ASP A 91 7.72 -14.96 0.46
C ASP A 91 6.40 -14.17 0.54
N TYR A 92 5.78 -13.85 -0.62
CA TYR A 92 4.63 -12.93 -0.67
C TYR A 92 3.31 -13.56 -1.13
N LEU A 93 3.31 -14.72 -1.80
CA LEU A 93 2.10 -15.28 -2.39
C LEU A 93 1.66 -16.62 -1.78
N ARG A 94 2.43 -17.19 -0.89
CA ARG A 94 2.10 -18.38 -0.11
C ARG A 94 1.38 -17.97 1.18
N VAL A 95 0.20 -18.51 1.44
CA VAL A 95 -0.69 -18.08 2.53
C VAL A 95 -0.02 -18.11 3.92
N GLU A 96 0.85 -19.10 4.19
CA GLU A 96 1.56 -19.21 5.47
C GLU A 96 2.86 -18.40 5.55
N ALA A 97 3.23 -17.68 4.48
CA ALA A 97 4.42 -16.84 4.52
C ALA A 97 4.21 -15.65 5.47
N PRO A 98 5.22 -15.26 6.26
CA PRO A 98 5.10 -14.11 7.17
C PRO A 98 4.67 -12.81 6.46
N ASP A 99 5.17 -12.62 5.23
CA ASP A 99 4.92 -11.41 4.43
C ASP A 99 3.85 -11.63 3.34
N TYR A 100 2.97 -12.64 3.53
CA TYR A 100 1.88 -12.90 2.60
C TYR A 100 1.08 -11.65 2.27
N CYS A 101 0.93 -11.38 0.97
CA CYS A 101 0.26 -10.19 0.44
C CYS A 101 -0.76 -10.51 -0.69
N GLY A 102 -1.11 -11.78 -0.86
CA GLY A 102 -1.97 -12.23 -1.95
C GLY A 102 -3.41 -11.72 -1.84
N ASP A 103 -4.00 -11.68 -0.63
CA ASP A 103 -5.37 -11.17 -0.45
C ASP A 103 -5.42 -9.67 -0.67
N ALA A 104 -4.38 -8.93 -0.26
CA ALA A 104 -4.26 -7.50 -0.52
C ALA A 104 -4.22 -7.22 -2.03
N TRP A 105 -3.41 -7.98 -2.76
CA TRP A 105 -3.34 -7.87 -4.22
C TRP A 105 -4.70 -8.16 -4.88
N ALA A 106 -5.38 -9.22 -4.48
CA ALA A 106 -6.70 -9.58 -5.01
C ALA A 106 -7.76 -8.52 -4.66
N PHE A 107 -7.71 -7.94 -3.46
CA PHE A 107 -8.60 -6.86 -3.04
C PHE A 107 -8.40 -5.61 -3.93
N ARG A 108 -7.15 -5.21 -4.16
CA ARG A 108 -6.80 -4.09 -5.05
C ARG A 108 -7.26 -4.33 -6.48
N LEU A 109 -7.04 -5.52 -7.01
CA LEU A 109 -7.46 -5.87 -8.36
C LEU A 109 -8.98 -5.72 -8.54
N ARG A 110 -9.77 -6.22 -7.58
CA ARG A 110 -11.24 -6.10 -7.62
C ARG A 110 -11.67 -4.63 -7.60
N GLY A 111 -11.10 -3.82 -6.69
CA GLY A 111 -11.43 -2.39 -6.58
C GLY A 111 -11.12 -1.61 -7.84
N LEU A 112 -9.91 -1.81 -8.40
CA LEU A 112 -9.49 -1.12 -9.63
C LEU A 112 -10.30 -1.56 -10.86
N ARG A 113 -10.65 -2.84 -10.97
CA ARG A 113 -11.54 -3.33 -12.04
C ARG A 113 -12.93 -2.74 -11.94
N HIS A 114 -13.48 -2.67 -10.72
CA HIS A 114 -14.77 -2.06 -10.49
C HIS A 114 -14.76 -0.58 -10.88
N PHE A 115 -13.76 0.19 -10.44
CA PHE A 115 -13.57 1.57 -10.86
C PHE A 115 -13.44 1.69 -12.39
N GLY A 116 -12.60 0.88 -13.02
CA GLY A 116 -12.39 0.90 -14.47
C GLY A 116 -13.68 0.63 -15.26
N SER A 117 -14.56 -0.25 -14.76
CA SER A 117 -15.86 -0.54 -15.39
C SER A 117 -16.82 0.66 -15.35
N GLN A 118 -16.65 1.58 -14.42
CA GLN A 118 -17.47 2.78 -14.24
C GLN A 118 -16.85 4.05 -14.86
N LEU A 119 -15.60 3.98 -15.30
CA LEU A 119 -14.82 5.14 -15.72
C LEU A 119 -15.52 5.96 -16.83
N GLY A 120 -16.11 5.29 -17.82
CA GLY A 120 -16.81 5.95 -18.92
C GLY A 120 -18.00 6.80 -18.46
N ASP A 121 -18.76 6.31 -17.50
CA ASP A 121 -19.90 7.03 -16.93
C ASP A 121 -19.44 8.18 -16.04
N GLN A 122 -18.40 7.98 -15.23
CA GLN A 122 -17.83 9.04 -14.40
C GLN A 122 -17.28 10.19 -15.26
N VAL A 123 -16.55 9.89 -16.35
CA VAL A 123 -16.07 10.93 -17.28
C VAL A 123 -17.22 11.70 -17.92
N ARG A 124 -18.31 11.00 -18.26
CA ARG A 124 -19.47 11.63 -18.92
C ARG A 124 -20.32 12.49 -17.98
N THR A 125 -20.51 12.04 -16.75
CA THR A 125 -21.47 12.65 -15.82
C THR A 125 -20.84 13.49 -14.72
N GLY A 126 -19.54 13.33 -14.47
CA GLY A 126 -18.86 13.92 -13.32
C GLY A 126 -19.27 13.30 -11.98
N GLN A 127 -20.06 12.20 -12.00
CA GLN A 127 -20.56 11.54 -10.80
C GLN A 127 -20.01 10.11 -10.69
N PRO A 128 -19.69 9.64 -9.48
CA PRO A 128 -19.35 8.23 -9.29
C PRO A 128 -20.52 7.34 -9.73
N GLY A 129 -20.21 6.25 -10.43
CA GLY A 129 -21.23 5.28 -10.80
C GLY A 129 -21.82 4.62 -9.54
N GLY A 130 -23.16 4.57 -9.46
CA GLY A 130 -23.89 3.98 -8.34
C GLY A 130 -24.15 4.95 -7.19
N GLN A 131 -24.80 4.41 -6.14
CA GLN A 131 -25.12 5.18 -4.94
C GLN A 131 -23.85 5.37 -4.10
N ALA A 132 -23.55 6.62 -3.72
CA ALA A 132 -22.44 6.88 -2.81
C ALA A 132 -22.62 6.09 -1.50
N PRO A 133 -21.60 5.39 -0.99
CA PRO A 133 -21.72 4.66 0.27
C PRO A 133 -22.02 5.66 1.40
N ASN A 134 -22.90 5.27 2.32
CA ASN A 134 -23.13 6.06 3.52
C ASN A 134 -21.91 5.96 4.47
N VAL A 135 -21.86 6.84 5.49
CA VAL A 135 -20.72 6.93 6.43
C VAL A 135 -20.44 5.58 7.10
N ALA A 136 -21.47 4.87 7.57
CA ALA A 136 -21.30 3.58 8.23
C ALA A 136 -20.68 2.53 7.28
N THR A 137 -21.19 2.41 6.05
CA THR A 137 -20.63 1.54 5.01
C THR A 137 -19.18 1.90 4.69
N THR A 138 -18.85 3.18 4.67
CA THR A 138 -17.47 3.65 4.46
C THR A 138 -16.54 3.18 5.58
N ILE A 139 -16.95 3.33 6.84
CA ILE A 139 -16.18 2.89 8.01
C ILE A 139 -16.02 1.36 8.02
N ASP A 140 -17.09 0.60 7.73
CA ASP A 140 -17.02 -0.87 7.64
C ASP A 140 -16.06 -1.33 6.54
N ASN A 141 -16.04 -0.63 5.40
CA ASN A 141 -15.10 -0.89 4.31
C ASN A 141 -13.66 -0.63 4.75
N TRP A 142 -13.39 0.45 5.50
CA TRP A 142 -12.06 0.72 6.04
C TRP A 142 -11.62 -0.31 7.07
N THR A 143 -12.51 -0.73 7.97
CA THR A 143 -12.23 -1.79 8.95
C THR A 143 -11.90 -3.12 8.25
N THR A 144 -12.65 -3.48 7.22
CA THR A 144 -12.39 -4.67 6.40
C THR A 144 -11.05 -4.54 5.66
N ALA A 145 -10.77 -3.39 5.05
CA ALA A 145 -9.50 -3.12 4.40
C ALA A 145 -8.32 -3.21 5.39
N ALA A 146 -8.45 -2.65 6.60
CA ALA A 146 -7.43 -2.73 7.64
C ALA A 146 -7.08 -4.18 8.01
N ARG A 147 -8.08 -5.06 8.10
CA ARG A 147 -7.88 -6.47 8.46
C ARG A 147 -7.24 -7.29 7.35
N LEU A 148 -7.71 -7.15 6.12
CA LEU A 148 -7.35 -8.04 5.01
C LEU A 148 -6.20 -7.48 4.16
N GLN A 149 -6.31 -6.21 3.78
CA GLN A 149 -5.44 -5.61 2.78
C GLN A 149 -4.31 -4.80 3.42
N ILE A 150 -4.65 -3.78 4.24
CA ILE A 150 -3.65 -2.85 4.77
C ILE A 150 -2.67 -3.57 5.71
N ALA A 151 -3.14 -4.54 6.51
CA ALA A 151 -2.27 -5.33 7.37
C ALA A 151 -1.22 -6.14 6.59
N GLN A 152 -1.61 -6.71 5.45
CA GLN A 152 -0.68 -7.44 4.58
C GLN A 152 0.30 -6.47 3.91
N GLU A 153 -0.18 -5.36 3.37
CA GLU A 153 0.67 -4.33 2.73
C GLU A 153 1.63 -3.68 3.72
N GLN A 154 1.18 -3.36 4.94
CA GLN A 154 2.07 -2.82 5.97
C GLN A 154 3.18 -3.83 6.33
N ARG A 155 2.85 -5.10 6.49
CA ARG A 155 3.82 -6.15 6.84
C ARG A 155 4.82 -6.37 5.71
N ALA A 156 4.35 -6.51 4.47
CA ALA A 156 5.18 -6.83 3.32
C ALA A 156 6.07 -5.66 2.85
N VAL A 157 5.66 -4.40 3.09
CA VAL A 157 6.32 -3.23 2.50
C VAL A 157 6.55 -2.10 3.50
N THR A 158 5.47 -1.61 4.15
CA THR A 158 5.52 -0.32 4.85
C THR A 158 6.38 -0.37 6.12
N VAL A 159 6.36 -1.48 6.86
CA VAL A 159 7.13 -1.65 8.09
C VAL A 159 8.63 -1.57 7.83
N ASP A 160 9.14 -2.31 6.85
CA ASP A 160 10.56 -2.26 6.49
C ASP A 160 10.98 -0.86 6.03
N MET A 161 10.17 -0.23 5.18
CA MET A 161 10.39 1.15 4.75
C MET A 161 10.42 2.12 5.94
N ALA A 162 9.46 2.01 6.86
CA ALA A 162 9.39 2.88 8.03
C ALA A 162 10.62 2.73 8.94
N LEU A 163 11.07 1.51 9.21
CA LEU A 163 12.26 1.24 10.01
C LEU A 163 13.53 1.79 9.36
N ARG A 164 13.71 1.58 8.06
CA ARG A 164 14.87 2.14 7.31
C ARG A 164 14.86 3.66 7.29
N LEU A 165 13.70 4.29 7.13
CA LEU A 165 13.58 5.73 7.17
C LEU A 165 13.91 6.27 8.57
N MET A 166 13.30 5.68 9.61
CA MET A 166 13.49 6.16 10.99
C MET A 166 14.93 6.02 11.48
N ALA A 167 15.70 5.08 10.94
CA ALA A 167 17.15 4.98 11.16
C ALA A 167 17.93 6.20 10.61
N GLN A 168 17.33 7.00 9.70
CA GLN A 168 17.90 8.23 9.14
C GLN A 168 17.36 9.50 9.82
N VAL A 169 16.39 9.39 10.74
CA VAL A 169 15.77 10.51 11.46
C VAL A 169 16.39 10.61 12.86
N PRO A 170 17.30 11.56 13.11
CA PRO A 170 18.05 11.63 14.38
C PRO A 170 17.15 11.74 15.61
N GLU A 171 16.02 12.45 15.48
CA GLU A 171 15.06 12.69 16.54
C GLU A 171 14.38 11.41 17.04
N PHE A 172 14.33 10.36 16.23
CA PHE A 172 13.64 9.12 16.55
C PHE A 172 14.21 8.40 17.78
N SER A 173 15.51 8.37 17.93
CA SER A 173 16.17 7.72 19.08
C SER A 173 15.81 8.39 20.42
N ALA A 174 15.54 9.70 20.40
CA ALA A 174 15.14 10.47 21.57
C ALA A 174 13.62 10.55 21.77
N ALA A 175 12.83 10.14 20.78
CA ALA A 175 11.37 10.20 20.84
C ALA A 175 10.82 9.31 21.97
N ARG A 176 9.82 9.81 22.68
CA ARG A 176 9.14 9.12 23.79
C ARG A 176 7.67 8.90 23.53
N ARG A 177 7.03 9.79 22.77
CA ARG A 177 5.61 9.72 22.47
C ARG A 177 5.33 9.88 20.99
N MET A 178 4.67 8.90 20.41
CA MET A 178 4.29 8.92 19.00
C MET A 178 2.77 8.88 18.79
N LEU A 179 2.36 9.33 17.62
CA LEU A 179 1.03 9.09 17.05
C LEU A 179 1.18 8.43 15.69
N ASP A 180 0.53 7.30 15.48
CA ASP A 180 0.33 6.69 14.16
C ASP A 180 -1.05 7.13 13.64
N LEU A 181 -1.05 8.19 12.83
CA LEU A 181 -2.25 8.90 12.40
C LEU A 181 -2.85 8.25 11.14
N GLY A 182 -4.08 7.71 11.27
CA GLY A 182 -4.69 6.87 10.25
C GLY A 182 -3.96 5.53 10.12
N GLY A 183 -3.46 5.00 11.26
CA GLY A 183 -2.56 3.84 11.29
C GLY A 183 -3.20 2.51 10.93
N GLY A 184 -4.53 2.45 10.77
CA GLY A 184 -5.25 1.25 10.37
C GLY A 184 -4.99 0.06 11.30
N PRO A 185 -4.24 -0.98 10.84
CA PRO A 185 -3.89 -2.14 11.66
C PRO A 185 -2.78 -1.89 12.69
N GLY A 186 -2.12 -0.72 12.69
CA GLY A 186 -1.13 -0.30 13.68
C GLY A 186 0.23 -1.00 13.60
N LEU A 187 0.55 -1.67 12.49
CA LEU A 187 1.79 -2.45 12.41
C LEU A 187 3.04 -1.58 12.32
N VAL A 188 2.92 -0.35 11.79
CA VAL A 188 4.02 0.62 11.82
C VAL A 188 4.30 1.07 13.25
N ALA A 189 3.28 1.45 14.02
CA ALA A 189 3.44 1.81 15.43
C ALA A 189 4.09 0.67 16.24
N ILE A 190 3.64 -0.57 16.03
CA ILE A 190 4.21 -1.77 16.67
C ILE A 190 5.68 -1.93 16.32
N ALA A 191 6.06 -1.78 15.04
CA ALA A 191 7.44 -1.92 14.60
C ALA A 191 8.33 -0.83 15.19
N LEU A 192 7.90 0.43 15.15
CA LEU A 192 8.65 1.56 15.71
C LEU A 192 8.81 1.46 17.23
N ALA A 193 7.77 1.00 17.96
CA ALA A 193 7.87 0.77 19.39
C ALA A 193 8.79 -0.42 19.76
N ARG A 194 8.96 -1.40 18.89
CA ARG A 194 9.95 -2.47 19.07
C ARG A 194 11.38 -1.99 18.84
N ASP A 195 11.57 -1.15 17.82
CA ASP A 195 12.87 -0.59 17.47
C ASP A 195 13.35 0.45 18.50
N ASN A 196 12.45 1.29 19.02
CA ASN A 196 12.72 2.19 20.13
C ASN A 196 12.03 1.71 21.41
N PRO A 197 12.74 1.04 22.35
CA PRO A 197 12.14 0.45 23.54
C PRO A 197 11.49 1.46 24.51
N THR A 198 11.83 2.73 24.42
CA THR A 198 11.31 3.80 25.27
C THR A 198 10.12 4.54 24.65
N LEU A 199 9.80 4.23 23.39
CA LEU A 199 8.69 4.85 22.68
C LEU A 199 7.35 4.30 23.17
N THR A 200 6.47 5.21 23.53
CA THR A 200 5.05 4.97 23.83
C THR A 200 4.20 5.70 22.79
N GLY A 201 2.93 5.39 22.67
CA GLY A 201 2.09 6.14 21.73
C GLY A 201 0.73 5.56 21.52
N GLU A 202 0.07 6.06 20.52
CA GLU A 202 -1.29 5.67 20.17
C GLU A 202 -1.46 5.56 18.65
N VAL A 203 -2.34 4.66 18.23
CA VAL A 203 -2.83 4.54 16.86
C VAL A 203 -4.18 5.23 16.78
N PHE A 204 -4.29 6.24 15.91
CA PHE A 204 -5.55 6.95 15.66
C PHE A 204 -6.15 6.48 14.33
N ASP A 205 -7.41 6.10 14.36
CA ASP A 205 -8.21 5.78 13.16
C ASP A 205 -9.70 5.80 13.55
N PHE A 206 -10.62 5.51 12.62
CA PHE A 206 -12.04 5.35 12.96
C PHE A 206 -12.24 4.36 14.11
N ALA A 207 -13.24 4.60 14.95
CA ALA A 207 -13.49 3.83 16.18
C ALA A 207 -13.60 2.31 15.95
N GLN A 208 -14.16 1.89 14.81
CA GLN A 208 -14.24 0.48 14.43
C GLN A 208 -12.88 -0.05 13.92
N THR A 209 -12.14 0.78 13.18
CA THR A 209 -10.84 0.41 12.60
C THR A 209 -9.77 0.20 13.67
N VAL A 210 -9.73 1.05 14.71
CA VAL A 210 -8.74 0.92 15.78
C VAL A 210 -8.87 -0.37 16.58
N THR A 211 -10.01 -1.07 16.51
CA THR A 211 -10.14 -2.41 17.11
C THR A 211 -9.17 -3.42 16.50
N VAL A 212 -8.83 -3.25 15.22
CA VAL A 212 -7.84 -4.08 14.53
C VAL A 212 -6.43 -3.80 15.08
N ALA A 213 -6.10 -2.51 15.27
CA ALA A 213 -4.82 -2.12 15.89
C ALA A 213 -4.70 -2.64 17.32
N ALA A 214 -5.75 -2.50 18.14
CA ALA A 214 -5.77 -3.00 19.51
C ALA A 214 -5.50 -4.51 19.59
N ASP A 215 -6.13 -5.29 18.69
CA ASP A 215 -5.88 -6.74 18.60
C ASP A 215 -4.43 -7.05 18.21
N ASN A 216 -3.84 -6.29 17.28
CA ASN A 216 -2.45 -6.47 16.86
C ASN A 216 -1.46 -6.05 17.96
N ILE A 217 -1.70 -4.94 18.65
CA ILE A 217 -0.91 -4.47 19.79
C ILE A 217 -0.89 -5.55 20.89
N ARG A 218 -2.05 -6.12 21.24
CA ARG A 218 -2.17 -7.21 22.20
C ARG A 218 -1.38 -8.45 21.77
N ARG A 219 -1.51 -8.88 20.51
CA ARG A 219 -0.71 -10.01 19.99
C ARG A 219 0.79 -9.74 19.99
N ALA A 220 1.18 -8.46 19.90
CA ALA A 220 2.57 -8.03 19.96
C ALA A 220 3.11 -7.91 21.40
N GLY A 221 2.26 -7.98 22.43
CA GLY A 221 2.62 -7.78 23.84
C GLY A 221 3.03 -6.34 24.16
N LEU A 222 2.41 -5.35 23.50
CA LEU A 222 2.82 -3.94 23.60
C LEU A 222 1.75 -3.05 24.27
N GLU A 223 0.73 -3.61 24.93
CA GLU A 223 -0.38 -2.87 25.56
C GLU A 223 0.07 -1.91 26.67
N ALA A 224 1.23 -2.18 27.28
CA ALA A 224 1.83 -1.27 28.27
C ALA A 224 2.44 0.01 27.65
N ARG A 225 2.64 0.05 26.32
CA ARG A 225 3.31 1.15 25.62
C ARG A 225 2.50 1.76 24.49
N LEU A 226 1.63 0.99 23.86
CA LEU A 226 0.80 1.44 22.75
C LEU A 226 -0.67 1.32 23.12
N ASP A 227 -1.41 2.38 22.82
CA ASP A 227 -2.87 2.45 22.97
C ASP A 227 -3.52 2.76 21.62
N VAL A 228 -4.84 2.83 21.59
CA VAL A 228 -5.62 3.19 20.41
C VAL A 228 -6.59 4.33 20.74
N ARG A 229 -6.79 5.22 19.77
CA ARG A 229 -7.76 6.31 19.86
C ARG A 229 -8.68 6.28 18.65
N GLY A 230 -9.97 6.01 18.88
CA GLY A 230 -11.00 6.08 17.83
C GLY A 230 -11.48 7.50 17.61
N GLY A 231 -11.62 7.92 16.34
CA GLY A 231 -12.15 9.22 15.97
C GLY A 231 -12.17 9.45 14.46
N ASP A 232 -12.77 10.55 14.04
CA ASP A 232 -12.70 11.05 12.67
C ASP A 232 -11.65 12.17 12.60
N LEU A 233 -10.60 11.95 11.79
CA LEU A 233 -9.53 12.92 11.60
C LEU A 233 -10.04 14.30 11.12
N ALA A 234 -11.15 14.32 10.40
CA ALA A 234 -11.74 15.58 9.91
C ALA A 234 -12.28 16.45 11.05
N SER A 235 -12.91 15.85 12.08
CA SER A 235 -13.65 16.57 13.12
C SER A 235 -13.04 16.46 14.52
N ASP A 236 -12.46 15.30 14.86
CA ASP A 236 -12.10 14.99 16.24
C ASP A 236 -10.68 15.45 16.60
N PRO A 237 -10.41 15.65 17.90
CA PRO A 237 -9.06 15.96 18.39
C PRO A 237 -8.17 14.72 18.29
N ILE A 238 -6.94 14.92 17.85
CA ILE A 238 -5.92 13.84 17.69
C ILE A 238 -4.97 13.74 18.90
N GLY A 239 -5.18 14.52 19.96
CA GLY A 239 -4.25 14.63 21.08
C GLY A 239 -3.15 15.65 20.84
N GLU A 240 -2.17 15.71 21.75
CA GLU A 240 -1.08 16.70 21.70
C GLU A 240 0.19 16.19 22.40
N GLY A 241 1.30 16.91 22.22
CA GLY A 241 2.55 16.62 22.91
C GLY A 241 3.34 15.44 22.34
N TYR A 242 3.18 15.16 21.04
CA TYR A 242 3.92 14.09 20.37
C TYR A 242 5.32 14.55 19.95
N ASP A 243 6.28 13.64 20.10
CA ASP A 243 7.64 13.79 19.56
C ASP A 243 7.67 13.43 18.08
N LEU A 244 6.86 12.43 17.72
CA LEU A 244 6.77 11.85 16.39
C LEU A 244 5.31 11.64 15.99
N ILE A 245 4.93 12.11 14.82
CA ILE A 245 3.68 11.72 14.15
C ILE A 245 4.04 11.02 12.86
N TRP A 246 3.57 9.77 12.70
CA TRP A 246 3.60 9.03 11.46
C TRP A 246 2.25 9.19 10.76
N CYS A 247 2.24 9.59 9.48
CA CYS A 247 1.02 9.75 8.69
C CYS A 247 1.27 9.25 7.25
N SER A 248 0.67 8.13 6.87
CA SER A 248 0.89 7.52 5.56
C SER A 248 -0.42 7.21 4.85
N SER A 249 -0.55 7.66 3.60
CA SER A 249 -1.72 7.40 2.72
C SER A 249 -3.07 7.79 3.33
N VAL A 250 -3.14 8.89 4.09
CA VAL A 250 -4.33 9.37 4.81
C VAL A 250 -4.82 10.71 4.29
N LEU A 251 -3.91 11.67 4.03
CA LEU A 251 -4.28 13.06 3.77
C LEU A 251 -5.12 13.27 2.52
N HIS A 252 -5.07 12.38 1.55
CA HIS A 252 -5.94 12.44 0.38
C HIS A 252 -7.38 11.96 0.64
N PHE A 253 -7.70 11.51 1.87
CA PHE A 253 -9.06 11.18 2.27
C PHE A 253 -9.75 12.26 3.11
N VAL A 254 -9.00 13.21 3.66
CA VAL A 254 -9.59 14.31 4.45
C VAL A 254 -10.25 15.36 3.54
N PRO A 255 -11.32 16.00 3.99
CA PRO A 255 -11.98 17.03 3.20
C PRO A 255 -11.17 18.33 3.10
N ASP A 256 -10.38 18.66 4.13
CA ASP A 256 -9.54 19.84 4.22
C ASP A 256 -8.13 19.44 4.70
N MET A 257 -7.20 19.35 3.75
CA MET A 257 -5.81 18.99 4.05
C MET A 257 -5.08 20.09 4.82
N ALA A 258 -5.36 21.37 4.54
CA ALA A 258 -4.69 22.48 5.20
C ALA A 258 -5.07 22.54 6.69
N ALA A 259 -6.37 22.44 7.01
CA ALA A 259 -6.83 22.37 8.41
C ALA A 259 -6.27 21.12 9.12
N THR A 260 -6.17 19.97 8.42
CA THR A 260 -5.61 18.74 8.99
C THR A 260 -4.12 18.89 9.28
N LEU A 261 -3.34 19.49 8.38
CA LEU A 261 -1.91 19.74 8.59
C LEU A 261 -1.68 20.73 9.73
N ALA A 262 -2.51 21.77 9.87
CA ALA A 262 -2.44 22.70 11.01
C ALA A 262 -2.74 21.97 12.34
N LYS A 263 -3.72 21.06 12.36
CA LYS A 263 -4.03 20.20 13.53
C LYS A 263 -2.84 19.28 13.87
N ILE A 264 -2.20 18.66 12.89
CA ILE A 264 -1.00 17.84 13.07
C ILE A 264 0.16 18.68 13.63
N HIS A 265 0.39 19.85 13.06
CA HIS A 265 1.44 20.75 13.53
C HIS A 265 1.21 21.13 14.99
N ALA A 266 -0.01 21.49 15.38
CA ALA A 266 -0.36 21.84 16.75
C ALA A 266 -0.19 20.67 17.73
N ALA A 267 -0.43 19.44 17.29
CA ALA A 267 -0.32 18.22 18.10
C ALA A 267 1.14 17.82 18.42
N LEU A 268 2.11 18.21 17.60
CA LEU A 268 3.52 18.00 17.88
C LEU A 268 3.99 18.95 18.98
N ARG A 269 4.91 18.52 19.82
CA ARG A 269 5.66 19.43 20.69
C ARG A 269 6.67 20.28 19.88
N PRO A 270 7.18 21.40 20.40
CA PRO A 270 8.29 22.11 19.79
C PRO A 270 9.48 21.17 19.54
N GLY A 271 10.03 21.17 18.32
CA GLY A 271 11.06 20.24 17.87
C GLY A 271 10.56 18.84 17.50
N GLY A 272 9.25 18.59 17.58
CA GLY A 272 8.65 17.32 17.16
C GLY A 272 8.64 17.15 15.64
N VAL A 273 8.53 15.90 15.18
CA VAL A 273 8.71 15.49 13.79
C VAL A 273 7.42 14.87 13.24
N LEU A 274 7.01 15.33 12.07
CA LEU A 274 6.03 14.64 11.22
C LEU A 274 6.75 13.85 10.14
N VAL A 275 6.41 12.58 9.98
CA VAL A 275 6.72 11.79 8.80
C VAL A 275 5.46 11.66 7.97
N SER A 276 5.45 12.26 6.78
CA SER A 276 4.35 12.21 5.81
C SER A 276 4.76 11.32 4.64
N ALA A 277 4.09 10.18 4.44
CA ALA A 277 4.34 9.27 3.34
C ALA A 277 3.11 9.21 2.41
N HIS A 278 3.09 10.06 1.39
CA HIS A 278 1.96 10.21 0.49
C HIS A 278 2.42 10.22 -0.97
N ALA A 279 1.62 9.62 -1.86
CA ALA A 279 1.89 9.74 -3.27
C ALA A 279 1.61 11.16 -3.75
N GLU A 280 2.49 11.65 -4.59
CA GLU A 280 2.31 12.86 -5.37
C GLU A 280 2.34 12.49 -6.85
N ILE A 281 1.52 13.15 -7.65
CA ILE A 281 1.48 12.87 -9.09
C ILE A 281 2.68 13.55 -9.75
N PRO A 282 3.60 12.77 -10.35
CA PRO A 282 4.75 13.33 -11.04
C PRO A 282 4.34 14.15 -12.26
N THR A 283 5.15 15.13 -12.63
CA THR A 283 4.99 15.92 -13.85
C THR A 283 5.55 15.21 -15.10
N ASP A 284 6.45 14.26 -14.91
CA ASP A 284 6.97 13.41 -15.96
C ASP A 284 5.97 12.30 -16.33
N PRO A 285 5.62 12.12 -17.62
CA PRO A 285 4.61 11.15 -18.06
C PRO A 285 4.96 9.69 -17.75
N GLU A 286 6.24 9.33 -17.78
CA GLU A 286 6.67 7.95 -17.52
C GLU A 286 6.50 7.60 -16.03
N GLN A 287 6.89 8.50 -15.15
CA GLN A 287 6.68 8.36 -13.72
C GLN A 287 5.18 8.44 -13.37
N ALA A 288 4.44 9.39 -13.97
CA ALA A 288 3.01 9.55 -13.76
C ALA A 288 2.21 8.28 -14.12
N ARG A 289 2.64 7.52 -15.13
CA ARG A 289 2.04 6.24 -15.53
C ARG A 289 1.97 5.24 -14.37
N ARG A 290 2.88 5.31 -13.40
CA ARG A 290 2.94 4.43 -12.24
C ARG A 290 2.03 4.89 -11.09
N VAL A 291 1.62 6.16 -11.07
CA VAL A 291 0.89 6.78 -9.96
C VAL A 291 -0.54 7.13 -10.35
N MET A 292 -0.74 7.83 -11.47
CA MET A 292 -2.05 8.35 -11.87
C MET A 292 -3.17 7.30 -11.93
N PRO A 293 -2.98 6.09 -12.53
CA PRO A 293 -4.08 5.14 -12.65
C PRO A 293 -4.68 4.72 -11.30
N TYR A 294 -3.84 4.67 -10.26
CA TYR A 294 -4.28 4.33 -8.91
C TYR A 294 -5.04 5.48 -8.24
N TYR A 295 -4.57 6.73 -8.41
CA TYR A 295 -5.18 7.92 -7.80
C TYR A 295 -6.26 8.60 -8.64
N LEU A 296 -6.50 8.12 -9.87
CA LEU A 296 -7.50 8.71 -10.77
C LEU A 296 -8.89 8.77 -10.13
N SER A 297 -9.31 7.70 -9.45
CA SER A 297 -10.60 7.66 -8.74
C SER A 297 -10.68 8.72 -7.63
N MET A 298 -9.59 8.96 -6.91
CA MET A 298 -9.52 9.96 -5.84
C MET A 298 -9.65 11.38 -6.42
N GLN A 299 -8.93 11.66 -7.52
CA GLN A 299 -9.02 12.95 -8.20
C GLN A 299 -10.43 13.20 -8.75
N MET A 300 -11.08 12.20 -9.36
CA MET A 300 -12.45 12.31 -9.88
C MET A 300 -13.48 12.53 -8.77
N LEU A 301 -13.18 12.13 -7.53
CA LEU A 301 -13.99 12.43 -6.35
C LEU A 301 -13.65 13.78 -5.71
N GLY A 302 -12.78 14.59 -6.31
CA GLY A 302 -12.34 15.87 -5.77
C GLY A 302 -11.47 15.76 -4.51
N ARG A 303 -10.83 14.60 -4.29
CA ARG A 303 -9.93 14.39 -3.15
C ARG A 303 -8.59 15.12 -3.33
N PRO A 304 -7.96 15.59 -2.23
CA PRO A 304 -6.73 16.40 -2.30
C PRO A 304 -5.50 15.52 -2.59
N VAL A 305 -5.36 15.01 -3.82
CA VAL A 305 -4.14 14.37 -4.29
C VAL A 305 -3.22 15.44 -4.86
N THR A 306 -2.03 15.59 -4.28
CA THR A 306 -1.08 16.63 -4.68
C THR A 306 -0.26 16.23 -5.92
N TYR A 307 0.20 17.24 -6.66
CA TYR A 307 1.26 17.07 -7.66
C TYR A 307 2.63 17.22 -7.00
N ALA A 308 3.67 16.76 -7.68
CA ALA A 308 5.05 16.79 -7.18
C ALA A 308 5.44 18.16 -6.59
N GLY A 309 5.87 18.15 -5.34
CA GLY A 309 6.20 19.33 -4.55
C GLY A 309 5.05 19.97 -3.77
N GLY A 310 3.79 19.65 -4.11
CA GLY A 310 2.62 20.26 -3.48
C GLY A 310 2.46 19.90 -2.00
N MET A 311 2.87 18.69 -1.60
CA MET A 311 2.84 18.31 -0.18
C MET A 311 3.88 19.09 0.63
N SER A 312 5.07 19.32 0.07
CA SER A 312 6.10 20.14 0.71
C SER A 312 5.63 21.59 0.91
N GLU A 313 4.99 22.18 -0.11
CA GLU A 313 4.39 23.50 -0.01
C GLU A 313 3.29 23.56 1.06
N ALA A 314 2.40 22.59 1.09
CA ALA A 314 1.32 22.50 2.08
C ALA A 314 1.87 22.40 3.53
N LEU A 315 2.94 21.63 3.73
CA LEU A 315 3.62 21.52 5.03
C LEU A 315 4.26 22.86 5.43
N GLN A 316 4.92 23.58 4.51
CA GLN A 316 5.48 24.90 4.79
C GLN A 316 4.38 25.90 5.18
N GLN A 317 3.26 25.90 4.44
CA GLN A 317 2.11 26.77 4.76
C GLN A 317 1.49 26.44 6.12
N ALA A 318 1.55 25.20 6.56
CA ALA A 318 1.08 24.77 7.89
C ALA A 318 2.09 25.09 9.02
N GLY A 319 3.24 25.71 8.72
CA GLY A 319 4.24 26.15 9.69
C GLY A 319 5.37 25.18 9.98
N PHE A 320 5.46 24.08 9.23
CA PHE A 320 6.60 23.17 9.35
C PHE A 320 7.86 23.78 8.76
N VAL A 321 9.01 23.44 9.39
CA VAL A 321 10.34 23.88 8.99
C VAL A 321 11.25 22.67 8.74
N SER A 322 12.39 22.87 8.08
CA SER A 322 13.40 21.81 7.87
C SER A 322 12.80 20.53 7.31
N ILE A 323 12.26 20.60 6.11
CA ILE A 323 11.60 19.47 5.44
C ILE A 323 12.64 18.69 4.63
N ASP A 324 12.94 17.45 5.04
CA ASP A 324 13.73 16.52 4.27
C ASP A 324 12.79 15.72 3.34
N SER A 325 13.20 15.53 2.07
CA SER A 325 12.39 14.86 1.05
C SER A 325 13.08 13.60 0.52
N TYR A 326 12.34 12.51 0.49
CA TYR A 326 12.73 11.22 -0.08
C TYR A 326 11.73 10.86 -1.17
N PRO A 327 12.02 11.16 -2.45
CA PRO A 327 11.13 10.86 -3.56
C PRO A 327 11.15 9.37 -3.93
N GLU A 328 10.11 8.91 -4.62
CA GLU A 328 10.01 7.57 -5.21
C GLU A 328 10.26 6.40 -4.22
N VAL A 329 9.92 6.58 -2.95
CA VAL A 329 10.06 5.53 -1.95
C VAL A 329 9.08 4.39 -2.27
N ALA A 330 9.59 3.15 -2.26
CA ALA A 330 8.77 1.97 -2.52
C ALA A 330 7.64 1.84 -1.48
N PHE A 331 6.43 1.72 -1.98
CA PHE A 331 5.22 1.59 -1.18
C PHE A 331 4.22 0.66 -1.87
N ALA A 332 3.17 0.26 -1.17
CA ALA A 332 2.15 -0.59 -1.77
C ALA A 332 1.44 0.12 -2.93
N MET A 333 1.32 -0.56 -4.06
CA MET A 333 0.71 -0.12 -5.32
C MET A 333 1.52 0.90 -6.12
N THR A 334 1.94 2.01 -5.50
CA THR A 334 2.64 3.11 -6.19
C THR A 334 3.75 3.65 -5.29
N PRO A 335 4.84 4.19 -5.84
CA PRO A 335 5.82 4.91 -5.02
C PRO A 335 5.17 6.12 -4.34
N VAL A 336 5.73 6.51 -3.20
CA VAL A 336 5.31 7.69 -2.43
C VAL A 336 6.48 8.67 -2.27
N SER A 337 6.14 9.95 -2.10
CA SER A 337 7.07 10.95 -1.55
C SER A 337 7.01 10.87 -0.04
N VAL A 338 8.15 10.65 0.60
CA VAL A 338 8.24 10.71 2.05
C VAL A 338 8.88 12.03 2.45
N LEU A 339 8.18 12.80 3.28
CA LEU A 339 8.62 14.08 3.80
C LEU A 339 8.77 13.99 5.33
N VAL A 340 9.94 14.37 5.82
CA VAL A 340 10.23 14.47 7.26
C VAL A 340 10.28 15.93 7.62
N ALA A 341 9.22 16.42 8.26
CA ALA A 341 9.02 17.84 8.54
C ALA A 341 9.03 18.10 10.04
N ARG A 342 9.62 19.22 10.48
CA ARG A 342 9.82 19.54 11.89
C ARG A 342 8.96 20.71 12.31
N ARG A 343 8.39 20.64 13.53
CA ARG A 343 7.86 21.82 14.20
C ARG A 343 9.00 22.63 14.79
N SER A 344 8.99 23.97 14.66
CA SER A 344 10.01 24.85 15.26
C SER A 344 10.17 24.57 16.77
N THR A 345 11.38 24.77 17.27
CA THR A 345 11.69 24.70 18.72
C THR A 345 11.35 25.99 19.46
N SER A 346 11.05 27.04 18.73
CA SER A 346 10.69 28.39 19.27
C SER A 346 9.18 28.60 19.21
#